data_c263a1b1692f57d010fe2f2fbd9c12bb
#
_entry.id   c263a1b1692f57d010fe2f2fbd9c12bb
#
_cell.length_a   1.000
_cell.length_b   1.000
_cell.length_c   1.000
_cell.angle_alpha   90.00
_cell.angle_beta   90.00
_cell.angle_gamma   90.00
#
_symmetry.space_group_name_H-M   'P 1'
#
loop_
_entity.id
_entity.type
_entity.pdbx_description
1 polymer ?
#
loop_
_entity_poly.entity_id
_entity_poly.type
_entity_poly.pdbx_seq_one_letter_code
_entity_poly.pdbx_strand_id
1 'polypeptide(L)'
;MALSGSTNFEPNVTEFIEEAYERCGAELRTGYDLKTAIRSVNLMLAEWANRGLNQWTIEQATQTVTEGTSSYSLNANVIDVLDVVVRRTVNQEQTDISMNRISRSEYLNIPNKETKARPSQFFFNKLTTPALKIWPAPENSTDILVFNKLVRMDDADAATNTMDMPFRFYPCFVAGLAYYLSMKRNPQLTPQLKAQYEEEFRRAADQDEDRASFRVRPDIRMN
;
A
#
# COMPACT_ATOMS: atom_id res chain seq x y z
N MET A 1 -19.64 27.98 24.92
CA MET A 1 -19.79 26.54 24.57
C MET A 1 -18.45 25.88 24.82
N ALA A 2 -18.42 24.78 25.55
CA ALA A 2 -17.19 23.99 25.76
C ALA A 2 -16.99 23.08 24.54
N LEU A 3 -15.78 23.03 24.01
CA LEU A 3 -15.38 22.07 22.99
C LEU A 3 -15.27 20.67 23.65
N SER A 4 -15.57 19.59 22.92
CA SER A 4 -15.45 18.23 23.46
C SER A 4 -14.00 17.87 23.81
N GLY A 5 -13.03 18.48 23.11
CA GLY A 5 -11.60 18.18 23.26
C GLY A 5 -11.22 16.75 22.83
N SER A 6 -12.14 16.00 22.22
CA SER A 6 -11.96 14.63 21.79
C SER A 6 -11.69 14.57 20.27
N THR A 7 -10.74 13.72 19.88
CA THR A 7 -10.39 13.41 18.49
C THR A 7 -10.33 11.89 18.26
N ASN A 8 -10.98 11.12 19.14
CA ASN A 8 -10.93 9.65 19.18
C ASN A 8 -12.14 8.97 18.53
N PHE A 9 -12.66 9.54 17.44
CA PHE A 9 -13.69 8.87 16.65
C PHE A 9 -13.06 7.76 15.80
N GLU A 10 -13.11 6.54 16.32
CA GLU A 10 -12.56 5.33 15.67
C GLU A 10 -13.64 4.23 15.63
N PRO A 11 -14.56 4.27 14.64
CA PRO A 11 -15.61 3.27 14.51
C PRO A 11 -15.04 1.89 14.24
N ASN A 12 -15.67 0.86 14.80
CA ASN A 12 -15.34 -0.52 14.47
C ASN A 12 -16.01 -0.96 13.14
N VAL A 13 -15.61 -2.13 12.63
CA VAL A 13 -16.13 -2.67 11.37
C VAL A 13 -17.66 -2.77 11.36
N THR A 14 -18.29 -3.12 12.52
CA THR A 14 -19.76 -3.22 12.60
C THR A 14 -20.43 -1.88 12.42
N GLU A 15 -19.94 -0.83 13.07
CA GLU A 15 -20.51 0.52 12.97
C GLU A 15 -20.43 1.06 11.54
N PHE A 16 -19.33 0.80 10.84
CA PHE A 16 -19.22 1.13 9.41
C PHE A 16 -20.21 0.34 8.55
N ILE A 17 -20.41 -0.94 8.86
CA ILE A 17 -21.35 -1.79 8.13
C ILE A 17 -22.78 -1.32 8.35
N GLU A 18 -23.17 -0.99 9.59
CA GLU A 18 -24.50 -0.49 9.94
C GLU A 18 -24.80 0.81 9.17
N GLU A 19 -23.92 1.78 9.24
CA GLU A 19 -24.04 3.05 8.50
C GLU A 19 -24.17 2.81 6.96
N ALA A 20 -23.39 1.87 6.41
CA ALA A 20 -23.46 1.54 4.98
C ALA A 20 -24.78 0.85 4.61
N TYR A 21 -25.34 0.03 5.48
CA TYR A 21 -26.67 -0.57 5.29
C TYR A 21 -27.77 0.49 5.28
N GLU A 22 -27.74 1.44 6.20
CA GLU A 22 -28.68 2.55 6.24
C GLU A 22 -28.64 3.37 4.95
N ARG A 23 -27.44 3.69 4.43
CA ARG A 23 -27.26 4.41 3.16
C ARG A 23 -27.81 3.66 1.95
N CYS A 24 -27.76 2.37 1.93
CA CYS A 24 -28.37 1.58 0.86
C CYS A 24 -29.86 1.29 1.05
N GLY A 25 -30.48 1.83 2.11
CA GLY A 25 -31.92 1.65 2.43
C GLY A 25 -32.26 0.25 2.89
N ALA A 26 -31.33 -0.43 3.57
CA ALA A 26 -31.50 -1.76 4.15
C ALA A 26 -31.10 -1.77 5.63
N GLU A 27 -31.45 -2.80 6.34
CA GLU A 27 -31.07 -3.00 7.74
C GLU A 27 -30.21 -4.24 7.91
N LEU A 28 -29.23 -4.16 8.82
CA LEU A 28 -28.44 -5.30 9.23
C LEU A 28 -29.27 -6.14 10.22
N ARG A 29 -29.77 -7.30 9.81
CA ARG A 29 -30.71 -8.11 10.61
C ARG A 29 -30.14 -9.42 11.13
N THR A 30 -29.16 -9.98 10.45
CA THR A 30 -28.67 -11.34 10.74
C THR A 30 -27.15 -11.43 10.69
N GLY A 31 -26.60 -12.44 11.38
CA GLY A 31 -25.17 -12.75 11.29
C GLY A 31 -24.71 -13.13 9.87
N TYR A 32 -25.63 -13.61 9.03
CA TYR A 32 -25.33 -13.84 7.61
C TYR A 32 -25.10 -12.52 6.86
N ASP A 33 -25.91 -11.49 7.16
CA ASP A 33 -25.76 -10.16 6.57
C ASP A 33 -24.40 -9.55 6.94
N LEU A 34 -24.02 -9.64 8.22
CA LEU A 34 -22.71 -9.21 8.70
C LEU A 34 -21.57 -9.94 7.99
N LYS A 35 -21.63 -11.27 7.89
CA LYS A 35 -20.61 -12.08 7.22
C LYS A 35 -20.47 -11.71 5.72
N THR A 36 -21.57 -11.45 5.03
CA THR A 36 -21.53 -11.03 3.62
C THR A 36 -21.04 -9.60 3.45
N ALA A 37 -21.29 -8.73 4.43
CA ALA A 37 -20.77 -7.36 4.45
C ALA A 37 -19.27 -7.35 4.67
N ILE A 38 -18.72 -8.08 5.64
CA ILE A 38 -17.27 -8.23 5.87
C ILE A 38 -16.56 -8.71 4.58
N ARG A 39 -17.17 -9.66 3.86
CA ARG A 39 -16.64 -10.07 2.56
C ARG A 39 -16.61 -8.92 1.54
N SER A 40 -17.64 -8.06 1.54
CA SER A 40 -17.67 -6.87 0.67
C SER A 40 -16.63 -5.84 1.07
N VAL A 41 -16.37 -5.67 2.37
CA VAL A 41 -15.27 -4.85 2.89
C VAL A 41 -13.94 -5.33 2.30
N ASN A 42 -13.61 -6.60 2.47
CA ASN A 42 -12.32 -7.14 2.00
C ASN A 42 -12.15 -7.06 0.48
N LEU A 43 -13.25 -7.23 -0.29
CA LEU A 43 -13.22 -7.03 -1.74
C LEU A 43 -12.99 -5.56 -2.12
N MET A 44 -13.55 -4.62 -1.38
CA MET A 44 -13.34 -3.19 -1.58
C MET A 44 -11.92 -2.77 -1.22
N LEU A 45 -11.35 -3.29 -0.12
CA LEU A 45 -9.95 -3.03 0.23
C LEU A 45 -8.98 -3.58 -0.84
N ALA A 46 -9.28 -4.75 -1.40
CA ALA A 46 -8.52 -5.30 -2.52
C ALA A 46 -8.63 -4.42 -3.79
N GLU A 47 -9.79 -3.82 -4.02
CA GLU A 47 -9.99 -2.87 -5.11
C GLU A 47 -9.19 -1.57 -4.89
N TRP A 48 -9.16 -1.05 -3.66
CA TRP A 48 -8.35 0.12 -3.30
C TRP A 48 -6.86 -0.11 -3.55
N ALA A 49 -6.36 -1.30 -3.25
CA ALA A 49 -4.97 -1.67 -3.55
C ALA A 49 -4.63 -1.59 -5.06
N ASN A 50 -5.63 -1.65 -5.94
CA ASN A 50 -5.45 -1.52 -7.38
C ASN A 50 -5.64 -0.09 -7.90
N ARG A 51 -6.17 0.84 -7.09
CA ARG A 51 -6.40 2.23 -7.51
C ARG A 51 -5.17 3.11 -7.48
N GLY A 52 -4.12 2.73 -6.76
CA GLY A 52 -2.88 3.49 -6.70
C GLY A 52 -2.16 3.42 -5.37
N LEU A 53 -1.31 4.42 -5.14
CA LEU A 53 -0.52 4.55 -3.92
C LEU A 53 -1.36 5.19 -2.82
N ASN A 54 -1.46 4.51 -1.69
CA ASN A 54 -1.98 5.07 -0.46
C ASN A 54 -0.79 5.37 0.47
N GLN A 55 -0.59 6.62 0.84
CA GLN A 55 0.61 7.04 1.59
C GLN A 55 0.77 6.30 2.92
N TRP A 56 -0.33 6.01 3.63
CA TRP A 56 -0.27 5.29 4.91
C TRP A 56 0.08 3.81 4.78
N THR A 57 0.01 3.24 3.58
CA THR A 57 0.41 1.84 3.33
C THR A 57 1.86 1.71 2.88
N ILE A 58 2.62 2.82 2.87
CA ILE A 58 4.04 2.82 2.58
C ILE A 58 4.81 2.65 3.87
N GLU A 59 5.52 1.54 3.98
CA GLU A 59 6.34 1.21 5.14
C GLU A 59 7.82 1.17 4.77
N GLN A 60 8.67 1.73 5.63
CA GLN A 60 10.10 1.54 5.52
C GLN A 60 10.49 0.20 6.14
N ALA A 61 11.26 -0.60 5.41
CA ALA A 61 11.79 -1.88 5.88
C ALA A 61 13.29 -1.97 5.66
N THR A 62 13.91 -2.88 6.41
CA THR A 62 15.32 -3.18 6.30
C THR A 62 15.54 -4.67 6.05
N GLN A 63 16.55 -5.01 5.25
CA GLN A 63 16.97 -6.37 4.97
C GLN A 63 18.49 -6.44 5.04
N THR A 64 19.01 -7.21 5.98
CA THR A 64 20.46 -7.52 6.02
C THR A 64 20.82 -8.33 4.78
N VAL A 65 21.88 -7.91 4.09
CA VAL A 65 22.38 -8.67 2.94
C VAL A 65 23.25 -9.83 3.39
N THR A 66 23.30 -10.86 2.56
CA THR A 66 24.22 -11.97 2.70
C THR A 66 25.11 -12.01 1.47
N GLU A 67 26.42 -12.15 1.66
CA GLU A 67 27.37 -12.22 0.55
C GLU A 67 26.94 -13.25 -0.49
N GLY A 68 26.95 -12.87 -1.76
CA GLY A 68 26.57 -13.71 -2.89
C GLY A 68 25.07 -13.96 -3.06
N THR A 69 24.22 -13.50 -2.15
CA THR A 69 22.77 -13.69 -2.25
C THR A 69 22.14 -12.52 -2.99
N SER A 70 21.56 -12.78 -4.16
CA SER A 70 20.92 -11.78 -5.03
C SER A 70 19.40 -11.73 -4.95
N SER A 71 18.75 -12.59 -4.14
CA SER A 71 17.29 -12.68 -4.07
C SER A 71 16.80 -12.81 -2.62
N TYR A 72 15.91 -11.91 -2.22
CA TYR A 72 15.33 -11.85 -0.87
C TYR A 72 13.81 -11.97 -0.97
N SER A 73 13.23 -12.97 -0.33
CA SER A 73 11.78 -13.15 -0.25
C SER A 73 11.18 -12.09 0.67
N LEU A 74 10.08 -11.48 0.26
CA LEU A 74 9.31 -10.54 1.05
C LEU A 74 7.97 -11.17 1.48
N ASN A 75 7.31 -10.55 2.45
CA ASN A 75 6.00 -11.00 2.90
C ASN A 75 4.96 -10.90 1.76
N ALA A 76 3.99 -11.79 1.75
CA ALA A 76 2.95 -11.86 0.72
C ALA A 76 2.05 -10.61 0.65
N ASN A 77 2.04 -9.79 1.72
CA ASN A 77 1.30 -8.53 1.76
C ASN A 77 2.00 -7.38 1.01
N VAL A 78 3.25 -7.56 0.56
CA VAL A 78 3.98 -6.53 -0.19
C VAL A 78 3.50 -6.47 -1.64
N ILE A 79 2.94 -5.34 -2.02
CA ILE A 79 2.42 -5.07 -3.37
C ILE A 79 3.52 -4.59 -4.31
N ASP A 80 4.38 -3.68 -3.81
CA ASP A 80 5.50 -3.13 -4.57
C ASP A 80 6.64 -2.68 -3.65
N VAL A 81 7.81 -2.45 -4.25
CA VAL A 81 8.96 -1.80 -3.61
C VAL A 81 9.26 -0.55 -4.43
N LEU A 82 9.20 0.61 -3.79
CA LEU A 82 9.30 1.91 -4.44
C LEU A 82 10.76 2.31 -4.64
N ASP A 83 11.46 2.51 -3.53
CA ASP A 83 12.85 2.95 -3.48
C ASP A 83 13.67 1.99 -2.64
N VAL A 84 14.91 1.79 -3.05
CA VAL A 84 15.88 0.95 -2.33
C VAL A 84 17.20 1.70 -2.24
N VAL A 85 17.80 1.67 -1.06
CA VAL A 85 19.17 2.15 -0.83
C VAL A 85 20.00 1.05 -0.20
N VAL A 86 21.28 1.01 -0.53
CA VAL A 86 22.27 0.21 0.20
C VAL A 86 22.85 1.10 1.28
N ARG A 87 22.68 0.70 2.52
CA ARG A 87 23.23 1.36 3.69
C ARG A 87 24.51 0.67 4.11
N ARG A 88 25.61 1.41 4.06
CA ARG A 88 26.93 0.97 4.52
C ARG A 88 27.35 1.79 5.73
N THR A 89 27.81 1.12 6.76
CA THR A 89 28.36 1.77 7.93
C THR A 89 29.86 1.50 8.02
N VAL A 90 30.66 2.56 7.97
CA VAL A 90 32.11 2.50 8.09
C VAL A 90 32.56 3.49 9.18
N ASN A 91 33.31 3.04 10.15
CA ASN A 91 33.80 3.90 11.28
C ASN A 91 32.70 4.70 11.98
N GLN A 92 31.51 4.11 12.17
CA GLN A 92 30.30 4.73 12.73
C GLN A 92 29.64 5.79 11.81
N GLU A 93 30.17 6.06 10.64
CA GLU A 93 29.52 6.87 9.62
C GLU A 93 28.64 6.01 8.73
N GLN A 94 27.39 6.42 8.60
CA GLN A 94 26.38 5.75 7.80
C GLN A 94 26.23 6.45 6.45
N THR A 95 26.32 5.71 5.37
CA THR A 95 26.12 6.22 4.00
C THR A 95 25.06 5.41 3.31
N ASP A 96 24.05 6.08 2.78
CA ASP A 96 22.97 5.50 2.00
C ASP A 96 23.19 5.79 0.51
N ILE A 97 23.20 4.74 -0.32
CA ILE A 97 23.45 4.84 -1.76
C ILE A 97 22.24 4.28 -2.49
N SER A 98 21.60 5.14 -3.29
CA SER A 98 20.40 4.76 -4.05
C SER A 98 20.68 3.69 -5.09
N MET A 99 19.73 2.78 -5.25
CA MET A 99 19.74 1.74 -6.28
C MET A 99 18.75 2.10 -7.40
N ASN A 100 19.08 1.73 -8.62
CA ASN A 100 18.22 1.92 -9.77
C ASN A 100 17.25 0.74 -9.92
N ARG A 101 15.95 1.06 -10.07
CA ARG A 101 14.96 0.04 -10.42
C ARG A 101 15.09 -0.36 -11.88
N ILE A 102 15.16 -1.65 -12.14
CA ILE A 102 15.20 -2.22 -13.49
C ILE A 102 13.98 -3.09 -13.76
N SER A 103 13.66 -3.24 -15.04
CA SER A 103 12.58 -4.10 -15.51
C SER A 103 12.94 -5.59 -15.44
N ARG A 104 11.93 -6.46 -15.55
CA ARG A 104 12.13 -7.91 -15.66
C ARG A 104 13.02 -8.29 -16.84
N SER A 105 12.86 -7.62 -17.98
CA SER A 105 13.64 -7.89 -19.19
C SER A 105 15.09 -7.45 -19.02
N GLU A 106 15.34 -6.29 -18.44
CA GLU A 106 16.70 -5.83 -18.13
C GLU A 106 17.39 -6.78 -17.16
N TYR A 107 16.71 -7.20 -16.08
CA TYR A 107 17.26 -8.18 -15.15
C TYR A 107 17.57 -9.53 -15.85
N LEU A 108 16.71 -9.97 -16.80
CA LEU A 108 16.94 -11.20 -17.54
C LEU A 108 18.19 -11.09 -18.43
N ASN A 109 18.41 -9.95 -19.05
CA ASN A 109 19.49 -9.68 -19.99
C ASN A 109 20.87 -9.48 -19.32
N ILE A 110 20.93 -9.44 -17.99
CA ILE A 110 22.22 -9.39 -17.28
C ILE A 110 23.02 -10.66 -17.58
N PRO A 111 24.20 -10.57 -18.22
CA PRO A 111 24.95 -11.75 -18.69
C PRO A 111 25.43 -12.62 -17.52
N ASN A 112 25.97 -12.00 -16.47
CA ASN A 112 26.46 -12.68 -15.30
C ASN A 112 25.75 -12.16 -14.04
N LYS A 113 24.84 -12.96 -13.50
CA LYS A 113 24.06 -12.61 -12.29
C LYS A 113 24.80 -12.90 -10.98
N GLU A 114 25.91 -13.65 -11.06
CA GLU A 114 26.74 -14.06 -9.90
C GLU A 114 27.89 -13.08 -9.63
N THR A 115 28.01 -12.02 -10.44
CA THR A 115 29.00 -10.95 -10.19
C THR A 115 28.81 -10.38 -8.81
N LYS A 116 29.86 -10.44 -7.98
CA LYS A 116 29.86 -9.88 -6.63
C LYS A 116 30.44 -8.48 -6.65
N ALA A 117 29.67 -7.53 -6.14
CA ALA A 117 30.07 -6.15 -5.92
C ALA A 117 29.02 -5.47 -5.03
N ARG A 118 29.17 -4.17 -4.78
CA ARG A 118 28.11 -3.39 -4.14
C ARG A 118 26.87 -3.36 -5.05
N PRO A 119 25.68 -3.75 -4.54
CA PRO A 119 24.43 -3.69 -5.30
C PRO A 119 24.14 -2.26 -5.78
N SER A 120 23.72 -2.11 -7.02
CA SER A 120 23.40 -0.82 -7.67
C SER A 120 22.05 -0.82 -8.37
N GLN A 121 21.49 -2.01 -8.61
CA GLN A 121 20.22 -2.19 -9.32
C GLN A 121 19.33 -3.16 -8.56
N PHE A 122 18.02 -2.96 -8.65
CA PHE A 122 17.06 -3.89 -8.08
C PHE A 122 15.90 -4.15 -9.04
N PHE A 123 15.34 -5.33 -8.93
CA PHE A 123 14.12 -5.78 -9.61
C PHE A 123 13.17 -6.38 -8.60
N PHE A 124 11.95 -5.85 -8.52
CA PHE A 124 10.91 -6.43 -7.68
C PHE A 124 10.07 -7.43 -8.48
N ASN A 125 10.10 -8.70 -8.08
CA ASN A 125 9.36 -9.77 -8.73
C ASN A 125 8.00 -9.97 -8.05
N LYS A 126 6.93 -9.47 -8.70
CA LYS A 126 5.52 -9.56 -8.22
C LYS A 126 4.97 -10.96 -8.44
N LEU A 127 5.22 -11.85 -7.50
CA LEU A 127 4.66 -13.19 -7.44
C LEU A 127 3.75 -13.32 -6.22
N THR A 128 3.08 -14.47 -6.07
CA THR A 128 2.32 -14.80 -4.85
C THR A 128 3.21 -14.71 -3.59
N THR A 129 4.47 -15.13 -3.69
CA THR A 129 5.52 -14.80 -2.73
C THR A 129 6.48 -13.84 -3.41
N PRO A 130 6.36 -12.53 -3.15
CA PRO A 130 7.17 -11.54 -3.83
C PRO A 130 8.64 -11.63 -3.41
N ALA A 131 9.52 -11.24 -4.32
CA ALA A 131 10.95 -11.26 -4.07
C ALA A 131 11.63 -9.99 -4.59
N LEU A 132 12.49 -9.43 -3.77
CA LEU A 132 13.41 -8.37 -4.15
C LEU A 132 14.70 -9.00 -4.68
N LYS A 133 14.98 -8.77 -5.96
CA LYS A 133 16.23 -9.21 -6.61
C LYS A 133 17.14 -8.02 -6.80
N ILE A 134 18.41 -8.20 -6.48
CA ILE A 134 19.42 -7.16 -6.57
C ILE A 134 20.58 -7.58 -7.46
N TRP A 135 21.24 -6.62 -8.06
CA TRP A 135 22.44 -6.87 -8.88
C TRP A 135 23.39 -5.65 -8.79
N PRO A 136 24.72 -5.89 -8.72
CA PRO A 136 25.41 -7.16 -8.46
C PRO A 136 25.02 -7.84 -7.15
N ALA A 137 25.37 -9.13 -7.00
CA ALA A 137 25.22 -9.79 -5.71
C ALA A 137 26.15 -9.13 -4.66
N PRO A 138 25.74 -9.02 -3.39
CA PRO A 138 26.54 -8.38 -2.36
C PRO A 138 27.94 -9.00 -2.22
N GLU A 139 28.95 -8.16 -2.10
CA GLU A 139 30.35 -8.55 -1.85
C GLU A 139 30.65 -8.79 -0.36
N ASN A 140 29.72 -8.44 0.52
CA ASN A 140 29.85 -8.59 1.98
C ASN A 140 28.48 -8.88 2.61
N SER A 141 28.48 -9.18 3.90
CA SER A 141 27.27 -9.41 4.72
C SER A 141 27.05 -8.33 5.79
N THR A 142 27.69 -7.18 5.66
CA THR A 142 27.63 -6.08 6.63
C THR A 142 26.73 -4.94 6.17
N ASP A 143 26.49 -4.83 4.87
CA ASP A 143 25.59 -3.84 4.30
C ASP A 143 24.13 -4.21 4.59
N ILE A 144 23.25 -3.19 4.58
CA ILE A 144 21.81 -3.35 4.81
C ILE A 144 21.06 -2.71 3.64
N LEU A 145 20.09 -3.40 3.09
CA LEU A 145 19.10 -2.78 2.21
C LEU A 145 18.07 -2.07 3.07
N VAL A 146 17.83 -0.80 2.77
CA VAL A 146 16.71 -0.02 3.33
C VAL A 146 15.80 0.34 2.18
N PHE A 147 14.52 0.06 2.30
CA PHE A 147 13.59 0.27 1.20
C PHE A 147 12.21 0.66 1.68
N ASN A 148 11.51 1.43 0.86
CA ASN A 148 10.11 1.74 1.03
C ASN A 148 9.28 0.71 0.27
N LYS A 149 8.42 -0.02 0.97
CA LYS A 149 7.51 -1.00 0.41
C LYS A 149 6.07 -0.52 0.53
N LEU A 150 5.28 -0.77 -0.50
CA LEU A 150 3.84 -0.61 -0.49
C LEU A 150 3.24 -1.93 0.00
N VAL A 151 2.46 -1.89 1.07
CA VAL A 151 1.80 -3.05 1.63
C VAL A 151 0.30 -3.01 1.41
N ARG A 152 -0.32 -4.17 1.44
CA ARG A 152 -1.78 -4.29 1.43
C ARG A 152 -2.33 -3.88 2.79
N MET A 153 -3.43 -3.15 2.82
CA MET A 153 -4.19 -2.87 4.04
C MET A 153 -4.62 -4.18 4.71
N ASP A 154 -4.71 -4.18 6.04
CA ASP A 154 -5.16 -5.34 6.79
C ASP A 154 -6.61 -5.70 6.46
N ASP A 155 -6.89 -7.00 6.42
CA ASP A 155 -8.24 -7.51 6.18
C ASP A 155 -9.14 -7.25 7.39
N ALA A 156 -10.43 -7.02 7.15
CA ALA A 156 -11.44 -7.03 8.20
C ALA A 156 -11.72 -8.48 8.62
N ASP A 157 -11.06 -8.96 9.68
CA ASP A 157 -11.23 -10.33 10.20
C ASP A 157 -12.44 -10.45 11.11
N ALA A 158 -12.57 -9.55 12.08
CA ALA A 158 -13.62 -9.55 13.08
C ALA A 158 -14.41 -8.23 13.04
N ALA A 159 -15.69 -8.36 13.35
CA ALA A 159 -16.63 -7.23 13.35
C ALA A 159 -16.29 -6.13 14.38
N THR A 160 -15.54 -6.49 15.42
CA THR A 160 -15.13 -5.59 16.51
C THR A 160 -13.77 -4.92 16.27
N ASN A 161 -13.07 -5.28 15.20
CA ASN A 161 -11.80 -4.68 14.88
C ASN A 161 -11.99 -3.25 14.34
N THR A 162 -11.01 -2.40 14.54
CA THR A 162 -10.88 -1.11 13.85
C THR A 162 -10.28 -1.33 12.45
N MET A 163 -10.50 -0.38 11.55
CA MET A 163 -9.96 -0.44 10.20
C MET A 163 -8.57 0.19 10.14
N ASP A 164 -7.66 -0.45 9.41
CA ASP A 164 -6.32 0.06 9.12
C ASP A 164 -6.37 1.16 8.05
N MET A 165 -6.92 2.32 8.44
CA MET A 165 -6.99 3.49 7.56
C MET A 165 -7.07 4.80 8.32
N PRO A 166 -6.56 5.93 7.76
CA PRO A 166 -6.71 7.24 8.35
C PRO A 166 -8.17 7.71 8.36
N PHE A 167 -8.55 8.50 9.35
CA PHE A 167 -9.92 9.04 9.53
C PHE A 167 -10.47 9.73 8.28
N ARG A 168 -9.60 10.35 7.45
CA ARG A 168 -9.99 11.03 6.21
C ARG A 168 -10.62 10.10 5.17
N PHE A 169 -10.37 8.79 5.28
CA PHE A 169 -10.94 7.77 4.41
C PHE A 169 -12.26 7.19 4.92
N TYR A 170 -12.68 7.45 6.15
CA TYR A 170 -13.94 6.92 6.71
C TYR A 170 -15.18 7.27 5.85
N PRO A 171 -15.38 8.53 5.40
CA PRO A 171 -16.53 8.86 4.54
C PRO A 171 -16.51 8.09 3.22
N CYS A 172 -15.34 7.96 2.60
CA CYS A 172 -15.13 7.20 1.37
C CYS A 172 -15.39 5.71 1.59
N PHE A 173 -14.92 5.15 2.72
CA PHE A 173 -15.11 3.76 3.07
C PHE A 173 -16.59 3.41 3.21
N VAL A 174 -17.35 4.22 3.94
CA VAL A 174 -18.80 4.02 4.10
C VAL A 174 -19.54 4.14 2.77
N ALA A 175 -19.21 5.14 1.95
CA ALA A 175 -19.82 5.33 0.64
C ALA A 175 -19.52 4.14 -0.30
N GLY A 176 -18.28 3.67 -0.30
CA GLY A 176 -17.87 2.50 -1.08
C GLY A 176 -18.57 1.22 -0.62
N LEU A 177 -18.63 0.99 0.69
CA LEU A 177 -19.33 -0.18 1.24
C LEU A 177 -20.82 -0.14 0.93
N ALA A 178 -21.48 1.03 1.05
CA ALA A 178 -22.87 1.20 0.66
C ALA A 178 -23.09 0.88 -0.82
N TYR A 179 -22.17 1.29 -1.71
CA TYR A 179 -22.20 0.91 -3.13
C TYR A 179 -22.11 -0.62 -3.29
N TYR A 180 -21.16 -1.29 -2.66
CA TYR A 180 -21.00 -2.75 -2.75
C TYR A 180 -22.22 -3.51 -2.19
N LEU A 181 -22.82 -3.03 -1.12
CA LEU A 181 -24.01 -3.62 -0.53
C LEU A 181 -25.26 -3.37 -1.40
N SER A 182 -25.37 -2.20 -2.03
CA SER A 182 -26.51 -1.88 -2.90
C SER A 182 -26.67 -2.84 -4.06
N MET A 183 -25.56 -3.30 -4.65
CA MET A 183 -25.58 -4.30 -5.71
C MET A 183 -26.28 -5.61 -5.29
N LYS A 184 -26.32 -5.91 -4.00
CA LYS A 184 -26.94 -7.13 -3.44
C LYS A 184 -28.33 -6.89 -2.87
N ARG A 185 -28.58 -5.69 -2.33
CA ARG A 185 -29.76 -5.38 -1.51
C ARG A 185 -30.73 -4.41 -2.17
N ASN A 186 -30.20 -3.41 -2.90
CA ASN A 186 -31.02 -2.38 -3.52
C ASN A 186 -30.38 -1.91 -4.85
N PRO A 187 -30.49 -2.67 -5.93
CA PRO A 187 -29.84 -2.35 -7.21
C PRO A 187 -30.26 -1.01 -7.82
N GLN A 188 -31.42 -0.47 -7.42
CA GLN A 188 -31.91 0.82 -7.92
C GLN A 188 -31.06 2.00 -7.47
N LEU A 189 -30.47 1.93 -6.26
CA LEU A 189 -29.58 2.96 -5.72
C LEU A 189 -28.13 2.82 -6.18
N THR A 190 -27.76 1.71 -6.78
CA THR A 190 -26.37 1.40 -7.17
C THR A 190 -25.70 2.50 -8.01
N PRO A 191 -26.34 3.09 -9.06
CA PRO A 191 -25.68 4.14 -9.84
C PRO A 191 -25.39 5.40 -9.04
N GLN A 192 -26.32 5.81 -8.17
CA GLN A 192 -26.17 6.99 -7.32
C GLN A 192 -25.06 6.78 -6.27
N LEU A 193 -25.07 5.64 -5.58
CA LEU A 193 -24.07 5.31 -4.56
C LEU A 193 -22.68 5.13 -5.17
N LYS A 194 -22.59 4.61 -6.41
CA LYS A 194 -21.33 4.56 -7.14
C LYS A 194 -20.77 5.95 -7.40
N ALA A 195 -21.60 6.88 -7.89
CA ALA A 195 -21.16 8.24 -8.17
C ALA A 195 -20.66 8.95 -6.89
N GLN A 196 -21.36 8.78 -5.78
CA GLN A 196 -20.97 9.32 -4.47
C GLN A 196 -19.63 8.70 -4.00
N TYR A 197 -19.48 7.38 -4.12
CA TYR A 197 -18.24 6.70 -3.76
C TYR A 197 -17.04 7.20 -4.55
N GLU A 198 -17.16 7.33 -5.88
CA GLU A 198 -16.06 7.83 -6.72
C GLU A 198 -15.68 9.28 -6.38
N GLU A 199 -16.66 10.11 -6.04
CA GLU A 199 -16.40 11.49 -5.62
C GLU A 199 -15.68 11.54 -4.27
N GLU A 200 -16.15 10.79 -3.26
CA GLU A 200 -15.51 10.73 -1.94
C GLU A 200 -14.10 10.10 -2.03
N PHE A 201 -13.92 9.06 -2.86
CA PHE A 201 -12.60 8.47 -3.08
C PHE A 201 -11.62 9.49 -3.66
N ARG A 202 -12.04 10.24 -4.69
CA ARG A 202 -11.20 11.28 -5.29
C ARG A 202 -10.81 12.34 -4.28
N ARG A 203 -11.75 12.83 -3.46
CA ARG A 203 -11.47 13.81 -2.41
C ARG A 203 -10.46 13.28 -1.37
N ALA A 204 -10.61 12.03 -0.97
CA ALA A 204 -9.70 11.40 -0.01
C ALA A 204 -8.31 11.19 -0.63
N ALA A 205 -8.21 10.75 -1.88
CA ALA A 205 -6.97 10.56 -2.60
C ALA A 205 -6.22 11.88 -2.82
N ASP A 206 -6.92 12.96 -3.22
CA ASP A 206 -6.33 14.30 -3.39
C ASP A 206 -5.69 14.83 -2.08
N GLN A 207 -6.22 14.44 -0.92
CA GLN A 207 -5.67 14.80 0.39
C GLN A 207 -4.48 13.91 0.81
N ASP A 208 -4.38 12.72 0.22
CA ASP A 208 -3.32 11.75 0.51
C ASP A 208 -2.08 11.94 -0.39
N GLU A 209 -2.13 12.85 -1.36
CA GLU A 209 -1.00 13.15 -2.22
C GLU A 209 0.17 13.77 -1.45
N ASP A 210 1.39 13.35 -1.79
CA ASP A 210 2.61 13.97 -1.27
C ASP A 210 2.76 15.40 -1.80
N ARG A 211 2.89 16.37 -0.89
CA ARG A 211 3.04 17.79 -1.21
C ARG A 211 4.49 18.20 -1.44
N ALA A 212 5.33 17.30 -1.95
CA ALA A 212 6.71 17.61 -2.28
C ALA A 212 6.80 18.56 -3.48
N SER A 213 7.67 19.57 -3.40
CA SER A 213 7.92 20.45 -4.54
C SER A 213 8.78 19.73 -5.58
N PHE A 214 8.24 19.53 -6.77
CA PHE A 214 8.97 18.95 -7.89
C PHE A 214 9.66 20.03 -8.72
N ARG A 215 11.00 20.00 -8.79
CA ARG A 215 11.79 20.90 -9.64
C ARG A 215 12.49 20.09 -10.72
N VAL A 216 12.04 20.24 -11.97
CA VAL A 216 12.75 19.75 -13.15
C VAL A 216 13.83 20.76 -13.50
N ARG A 217 15.11 20.38 -13.42
CA ARG A 217 16.20 21.16 -14.00
C ARG A 217 16.58 20.52 -15.33
N PRO A 218 16.61 21.27 -16.45
CA PRO A 218 17.16 20.76 -17.69
C PRO A 218 18.65 20.44 -17.52
N ASP A 219 19.06 19.23 -17.85
CA ASP A 219 20.47 18.84 -17.90
C ASP A 219 21.06 19.40 -19.20
N ILE A 220 21.62 20.59 -19.12
CA ILE A 220 22.32 21.22 -20.25
C ILE A 220 23.72 20.61 -20.30
N ARG A 221 23.89 19.53 -21.03
CA ARG A 221 25.20 19.04 -21.39
C ARG A 221 25.77 20.01 -22.45
N MET A 222 26.67 20.86 -22.03
CA MET A 222 27.54 21.57 -22.99
C MET A 222 28.50 20.54 -23.61
N ASN A 223 28.38 20.34 -24.93
CA ASN A 223 29.36 19.63 -25.72
C ASN A 223 30.63 20.49 -25.87
#